data_412e956543e77280adadc7bf80c88d6f
#
_entry.id   412e956543e77280adadc7bf80c88d6f
#
_cell.length_a   1.000
_cell.length_b   1.000
_cell.length_c   1.000
_cell.angle_alpha   90.00
_cell.angle_beta   90.00
_cell.angle_gamma   90.00
#
_symmetry.space_group_name_H-M   'P 1'
#
loop_
_entity.id
_entity.type
_entity.pdbx_description
1 polymer ?
#
loop_
_entity_poly.entity_id
_entity_poly.type
_entity_poly.pdbx_seq_one_letter_code
_entity_poly.pdbx_strand_id
1 'polypeptide(L)'
;DDWGRKVKTVSPDGSVETTSYSWATAPASALRLTTISATGAPTSRTYYDALGREVRSGKQRFDGNYIYTDNVYDERGRLAKVSVPFKGATPAQWNTYTYDSNDRIISLKYASGKEDTFSYSNTSVTSVVDGVSKTEKQDASGNIISVTDPAGATAYNYRPDGQMNSVIAPGQITTTFGYDDFGRR
;
A
#
# COMPACT_ATOMS: atom_id res chain seq x y z
N ASP A 1 -25.40 -2.51 18.67
CA ASP A 1 -25.36 -3.44 19.81
C ASP A 1 -25.24 -2.67 21.12
N ASP A 2 -25.21 -3.37 22.23
CA ASP A 2 -25.14 -2.78 23.59
C ASP A 2 -23.84 -1.98 23.86
N TRP A 3 -22.86 -2.09 22.98
CA TRP A 3 -21.60 -1.33 23.00
C TRP A 3 -21.64 -0.08 22.12
N GLY A 4 -22.81 0.28 21.57
CA GLY A 4 -22.95 1.40 20.66
C GLY A 4 -22.37 1.19 19.26
N ARG A 5 -21.97 -0.05 18.89
CA ARG A 5 -21.44 -0.35 17.56
C ARG A 5 -22.58 -0.58 16.59
N LYS A 6 -22.40 -0.11 15.36
CA LYS A 6 -23.36 -0.28 14.27
C LYS A 6 -23.43 -1.74 13.84
N VAL A 7 -24.64 -2.32 13.90
CA VAL A 7 -24.86 -3.74 13.54
C VAL A 7 -25.76 -3.91 12.32
N LYS A 8 -26.49 -2.86 11.91
CA LYS A 8 -27.38 -2.90 10.73
C LYS A 8 -27.49 -1.54 10.07
N THR A 9 -27.49 -1.54 8.74
CA THR A 9 -27.82 -0.39 7.89
C THR A 9 -28.89 -0.83 6.91
N VAL A 10 -29.89 0.01 6.70
CA VAL A 10 -30.88 -0.16 5.62
C VAL A 10 -30.77 1.05 4.72
N SER A 11 -30.50 0.85 3.45
CA SER A 11 -30.43 1.90 2.43
C SER A 11 -31.82 2.24 1.89
N PRO A 12 -32.00 3.41 1.26
CA PRO A 12 -33.30 3.82 0.70
C PRO A 12 -33.85 2.87 -0.38
N ASP A 13 -32.99 2.11 -1.06
CA ASP A 13 -33.35 1.08 -2.05
C ASP A 13 -33.80 -0.25 -1.42
N GLY A 14 -33.84 -0.33 -0.08
CA GLY A 14 -34.19 -1.53 0.67
C GLY A 14 -33.04 -2.52 0.87
N SER A 15 -31.83 -2.24 0.36
CA SER A 15 -30.66 -3.08 0.61
C SER A 15 -30.28 -3.04 2.09
N VAL A 16 -29.88 -4.18 2.63
CA VAL A 16 -29.54 -4.35 4.05
C VAL A 16 -28.09 -4.80 4.18
N GLU A 17 -27.32 -4.07 4.99
CA GLU A 17 -25.99 -4.49 5.46
C GLU A 17 -26.07 -4.81 6.95
N THR A 18 -25.53 -5.96 7.34
CA THR A 18 -25.41 -6.37 8.74
C THR A 18 -23.96 -6.57 9.11
N THR A 19 -23.57 -6.10 10.30
CA THR A 19 -22.24 -6.30 10.87
C THR A 19 -22.38 -7.08 12.17
N SER A 20 -21.66 -8.19 12.28
CA SER A 20 -21.55 -8.96 13.51
C SER A 20 -20.11 -8.95 14.05
N TYR A 21 -20.01 -8.99 15.37
CA TYR A 21 -18.75 -8.99 16.12
C TYR A 21 -18.70 -10.24 17.00
N SER A 22 -17.60 -10.97 16.93
CA SER A 22 -17.40 -12.17 17.75
C SER A 22 -15.92 -12.36 18.12
N TRP A 23 -15.65 -13.24 19.05
CA TRP A 23 -14.29 -13.71 19.29
C TRP A 23 -13.86 -14.62 18.15
N ALA A 24 -12.60 -14.50 17.74
CA ALA A 24 -12.02 -15.36 16.73
C ALA A 24 -11.49 -16.65 17.35
N THR A 25 -11.71 -17.78 16.67
CA THR A 25 -11.14 -19.08 17.06
C THR A 25 -9.97 -19.49 16.16
N ALA A 26 -9.83 -18.84 15.00
CA ALA A 26 -8.75 -19.03 14.04
C ALA A 26 -8.65 -17.77 13.13
N PRO A 27 -7.44 -17.41 12.64
CA PRO A 27 -6.13 -17.99 12.98
C PRO A 27 -5.75 -17.73 14.45
N ALA A 28 -4.75 -18.46 14.96
CA ALA A 28 -4.33 -18.33 16.36
C ALA A 28 -3.84 -16.92 16.75
N SER A 29 -3.40 -16.13 15.80
CA SER A 29 -3.02 -14.72 15.98
C SER A 29 -4.21 -13.76 16.15
N ALA A 30 -5.44 -14.20 15.82
CA ALA A 30 -6.64 -13.39 15.89
C ALA A 30 -7.32 -13.50 17.24
N LEU A 31 -7.81 -12.36 17.75
CA LEU A 31 -8.64 -12.30 18.95
C LEU A 31 -10.10 -11.99 18.63
N ARG A 32 -10.34 -11.13 17.66
CA ARG A 32 -11.67 -10.62 17.28
C ARG A 32 -11.97 -10.85 15.81
N LEU A 33 -13.21 -11.16 15.50
CA LEU A 33 -13.77 -11.28 14.16
C LEU A 33 -14.89 -10.28 13.95
N THR A 34 -14.84 -9.57 12.83
CA THR A 34 -15.94 -8.79 12.29
C THR A 34 -16.43 -9.44 11.01
N THR A 35 -17.73 -9.70 10.90
CA THR A 35 -18.35 -10.23 9.68
C THR A 35 -19.36 -9.21 9.15
N ILE A 36 -19.26 -8.87 7.88
CA ILE A 36 -20.16 -7.98 7.17
C ILE A 36 -20.86 -8.77 6.07
N SER A 37 -22.20 -8.75 6.08
CA SER A 37 -23.04 -9.35 5.06
C SER A 37 -23.99 -8.30 4.50
N ALA A 38 -24.09 -8.19 3.18
CA ALA A 38 -24.97 -7.24 2.52
C ALA A 38 -25.79 -7.92 1.43
N THR A 39 -26.99 -7.40 1.18
CA THR A 39 -27.88 -7.88 0.12
C THR A 39 -27.17 -7.79 -1.24
N GLY A 40 -27.07 -8.92 -1.96
CA GLY A 40 -26.47 -8.99 -3.30
C GLY A 40 -24.94 -8.87 -3.32
N ALA A 41 -24.26 -8.84 -2.16
CA ALA A 41 -22.82 -8.76 -2.07
C ALA A 41 -22.23 -9.96 -1.31
N PRO A 42 -20.95 -10.36 -1.62
CA PRO A 42 -20.26 -11.39 -0.89
C PRO A 42 -20.05 -11.00 0.59
N THR A 43 -20.28 -11.95 1.50
CA THR A 43 -19.94 -11.77 2.90
C THR A 43 -18.43 -11.58 3.08
N SER A 44 -18.03 -10.59 3.86
CA SER A 44 -16.64 -10.34 4.22
C SER A 44 -16.38 -10.65 5.69
N ARG A 45 -15.15 -11.06 6.00
CA ARG A 45 -14.65 -11.33 7.35
C ARG A 45 -13.33 -10.63 7.57
N THR A 46 -13.18 -9.97 8.70
CA THR A 46 -11.91 -9.35 9.10
C THR A 46 -11.57 -9.77 10.52
N TYR A 47 -10.37 -10.29 10.67
CA TYR A 47 -9.85 -10.82 11.92
C TYR A 47 -8.77 -9.88 12.45
N TYR A 48 -8.84 -9.58 13.72
CA TYR A 48 -7.96 -8.64 14.39
C TYR A 48 -7.22 -9.31 15.55
N ASP A 49 -5.97 -8.95 15.75
CA ASP A 49 -5.18 -9.35 16.92
C ASP A 49 -5.57 -8.56 18.18
N ALA A 50 -4.84 -8.80 19.27
CA ALA A 50 -5.04 -8.11 20.55
C ALA A 50 -4.73 -6.60 20.49
N LEU A 51 -3.92 -6.16 19.54
CA LEU A 51 -3.59 -4.75 19.31
C LEU A 51 -4.56 -4.07 18.34
N GLY A 52 -5.57 -4.80 17.82
CA GLY A 52 -6.54 -4.30 16.85
C GLY A 52 -6.03 -4.22 15.42
N ARG A 53 -4.90 -4.85 15.10
CA ARG A 53 -4.35 -4.91 13.74
C ARG A 53 -5.04 -6.05 12.97
N GLU A 54 -5.31 -5.83 11.68
CA GLU A 54 -5.87 -6.85 10.80
C GLU A 54 -4.84 -7.95 10.53
N VAL A 55 -5.12 -9.18 10.98
CA VAL A 55 -4.26 -10.35 10.76
C VAL A 55 -4.79 -11.28 9.68
N ARG A 56 -6.07 -11.19 9.35
CA ARG A 56 -6.69 -11.92 8.22
C ARG A 56 -7.89 -11.15 7.70
N SER A 57 -8.04 -11.06 6.39
CA SER A 57 -9.29 -10.70 5.71
C SER A 57 -9.75 -11.83 4.81
N GLY A 58 -11.07 -11.91 4.59
CA GLY A 58 -11.66 -12.92 3.73
C GLY A 58 -12.93 -12.44 3.04
N LYS A 59 -13.10 -12.87 1.80
CA LYS A 59 -14.35 -12.67 1.04
C LYS A 59 -14.95 -14.01 0.64
N GLN A 60 -16.25 -14.16 0.84
CA GLN A 60 -17.01 -15.34 0.45
C GLN A 60 -17.16 -15.36 -1.08
N ARG A 61 -17.01 -16.53 -1.64
CA ARG A 61 -17.26 -16.81 -3.05
C ARG A 61 -18.68 -17.34 -3.26
N PHE A 62 -19.09 -17.46 -4.52
CA PHE A 62 -20.39 -18.05 -4.90
C PHE A 62 -20.56 -19.51 -4.46
N ASP A 63 -19.45 -20.25 -4.27
CA ASP A 63 -19.42 -21.62 -3.76
C ASP A 63 -19.57 -21.73 -2.23
N GLY A 64 -19.78 -20.60 -1.54
CA GLY A 64 -19.88 -20.53 -0.08
C GLY A 64 -18.54 -20.53 0.65
N ASN A 65 -17.43 -20.86 -0.01
CA ASN A 65 -16.09 -20.86 0.55
C ASN A 65 -15.51 -19.44 0.62
N TYR A 66 -14.50 -19.25 1.47
CA TYR A 66 -13.77 -17.98 1.59
C TYR A 66 -12.42 -18.04 0.90
N ILE A 67 -12.04 -16.91 0.31
CA ILE A 67 -10.66 -16.61 -0.05
C ILE A 67 -10.12 -15.66 1.01
N TYR A 68 -8.99 -16.03 1.59
CA TYR A 68 -8.34 -15.28 2.67
C TYR A 68 -7.03 -14.66 2.22
N THR A 69 -6.67 -13.57 2.90
CA THR A 69 -5.33 -12.96 2.88
C THR A 69 -4.92 -12.76 4.33
N ASP A 70 -3.71 -13.19 4.69
CA ASP A 70 -3.14 -13.06 6.02
C ASP A 70 -2.05 -11.99 6.05
N ASN A 71 -2.01 -11.23 7.14
CA ASN A 71 -0.98 -10.26 7.46
C ASN A 71 -0.18 -10.73 8.68
N VAL A 72 1.14 -10.60 8.62
CA VAL A 72 2.04 -10.84 9.74
C VAL A 72 2.82 -9.56 10.00
N TYR A 73 2.95 -9.18 11.25
CA TYR A 73 3.65 -7.99 11.68
C TYR A 73 4.94 -8.36 12.41
N ASP A 74 5.95 -7.52 12.29
CA ASP A 74 7.19 -7.65 13.05
C ASP A 74 7.05 -7.13 14.49
N GLU A 75 8.13 -7.25 15.27
CA GLU A 75 8.17 -6.81 16.68
C GLU A 75 7.93 -5.30 16.86
N ARG A 76 8.18 -4.50 15.83
CA ARG A 76 7.92 -3.05 15.80
C ARG A 76 6.50 -2.71 15.32
N GLY A 77 5.69 -3.71 14.96
CA GLY A 77 4.31 -3.54 14.46
C GLY A 77 4.21 -3.20 12.98
N ARG A 78 5.30 -3.28 12.23
CA ARG A 78 5.30 -3.07 10.78
C ARG A 78 4.90 -4.36 10.05
N LEU A 79 4.29 -4.23 8.88
CA LEU A 79 3.85 -5.36 8.06
C LEU A 79 5.07 -6.15 7.54
N ALA A 80 5.33 -7.34 8.10
CA ALA A 80 6.45 -8.19 7.71
C ALA A 80 6.12 -9.10 6.53
N LYS A 81 4.88 -9.61 6.47
CA LYS A 81 4.45 -10.53 5.39
C LYS A 81 2.98 -10.33 5.09
N VAL A 82 2.64 -10.50 3.82
CA VAL A 82 1.25 -10.61 3.32
C VAL A 82 1.14 -11.88 2.51
N SER A 83 0.15 -12.71 2.78
CA SER A 83 -0.04 -13.93 2.01
C SER A 83 -0.59 -13.62 0.61
N VAL A 84 -0.24 -14.48 -0.34
CA VAL A 84 -1.03 -14.59 -1.56
C VAL A 84 -2.44 -15.07 -1.17
N PRO A 85 -3.51 -14.62 -1.84
CA PRO A 85 -4.86 -15.10 -1.55
C PRO A 85 -4.97 -16.61 -1.58
N PHE A 86 -5.56 -17.22 -0.56
CA PHE A 86 -5.60 -18.67 -0.38
C PHE A 86 -6.96 -19.17 0.08
N LYS A 87 -7.19 -20.48 -0.09
CA LYS A 87 -8.31 -21.23 0.49
C LYS A 87 -7.79 -22.10 1.63
N GLY A 88 -8.66 -22.37 2.60
CA GLY A 88 -8.34 -23.27 3.71
C GLY A 88 -7.82 -22.55 4.95
N ALA A 89 -7.04 -23.27 5.77
CA ALA A 89 -6.66 -22.80 7.09
C ALA A 89 -5.41 -21.92 7.10
N THR A 90 -4.42 -22.23 6.25
CA THR A 90 -3.10 -21.60 6.25
C THR A 90 -2.62 -21.26 4.83
N PRO A 91 -1.97 -20.10 4.64
CA PRO A 91 -1.38 -19.73 3.37
C PRO A 91 -0.10 -20.53 3.08
N ALA A 92 0.13 -20.85 1.81
CA ALA A 92 1.34 -21.51 1.33
C ALA A 92 2.41 -20.53 0.82
N GLN A 93 1.99 -19.33 0.41
CA GLN A 93 2.86 -18.36 -0.27
C GLN A 93 2.73 -16.97 0.35
N TRP A 94 3.86 -16.26 0.41
CA TRP A 94 3.97 -14.97 1.06
C TRP A 94 4.78 -13.97 0.25
N ASN A 95 4.32 -12.73 0.24
CA ASN A 95 5.15 -11.57 -0.05
C ASN A 95 5.78 -11.08 1.26
N THR A 96 7.07 -10.78 1.26
CA THR A 96 7.82 -10.42 2.48
C THR A 96 8.42 -9.03 2.33
N TYR A 97 8.28 -8.20 3.36
CA TYR A 97 8.80 -6.85 3.44
C TYR A 97 10.01 -6.81 4.37
N THR A 98 11.04 -6.08 3.99
CA THR A 98 12.15 -5.72 4.87
C THR A 98 12.33 -4.21 4.96
N TYR A 99 12.84 -3.75 6.08
CA TYR A 99 12.90 -2.34 6.43
C TYR A 99 14.30 -1.95 6.90
N ASP A 100 14.65 -0.68 6.69
CA ASP A 100 15.83 -0.08 7.30
C ASP A 100 15.56 0.35 8.76
N SER A 101 16.58 0.95 9.41
CA SER A 101 16.49 1.47 10.78
C SER A 101 15.49 2.61 10.95
N ASN A 102 15.13 3.29 9.86
CA ASN A 102 14.20 4.42 9.83
C ASN A 102 12.78 4.01 9.40
N ASP A 103 12.47 2.71 9.45
CA ASP A 103 11.17 2.11 9.09
C ASP A 103 10.76 2.29 7.61
N ARG A 104 11.72 2.57 6.72
CA ARG A 104 11.48 2.63 5.28
C ARG A 104 11.67 1.25 4.66
N ILE A 105 10.78 0.88 3.72
CA ILE A 105 10.89 -0.40 2.99
C ILE A 105 12.17 -0.40 2.15
N ILE A 106 13.02 -1.42 2.31
CA ILE A 106 14.22 -1.63 1.49
C ILE A 106 14.09 -2.82 0.55
N SER A 107 13.19 -3.76 0.81
CA SER A 107 12.89 -4.86 -0.10
C SER A 107 11.45 -5.32 0.04
N LEU A 108 10.85 -5.70 -1.09
CA LEU A 108 9.60 -6.44 -1.20
C LEU A 108 9.86 -7.68 -2.06
N LYS A 109 9.92 -8.83 -1.42
CA LYS A 109 10.09 -10.12 -2.08
C LYS A 109 8.74 -10.77 -2.30
N TYR A 110 8.37 -11.00 -3.54
CA TYR A 110 7.12 -11.64 -3.95
C TYR A 110 7.18 -13.16 -3.84
N ALA A 111 6.03 -13.78 -3.63
CA ALA A 111 5.87 -15.23 -3.66
C ALA A 111 6.32 -15.86 -5.00
N SER A 112 6.29 -15.11 -6.08
CA SER A 112 6.78 -15.50 -7.41
C SER A 112 8.30 -15.62 -7.50
N GLY A 113 9.04 -15.17 -6.48
CA GLY A 113 10.51 -15.10 -6.48
C GLY A 113 11.07 -13.77 -7.01
N LYS A 114 10.24 -12.89 -7.58
CA LYS A 114 10.64 -11.52 -7.92
C LYS A 114 10.92 -10.71 -6.66
N GLU A 115 11.75 -9.68 -6.78
CA GLU A 115 12.09 -8.78 -5.69
C GLU A 115 12.19 -7.34 -6.20
N ASP A 116 11.50 -6.43 -5.52
CA ASP A 116 11.68 -5.00 -5.67
C ASP A 116 12.57 -4.50 -4.53
N THR A 117 13.53 -3.64 -4.84
CA THR A 117 14.45 -3.09 -3.84
C THR A 117 14.44 -1.57 -3.84
N PHE A 118 14.70 -0.99 -2.67
CA PHE A 118 14.75 0.45 -2.47
C PHE A 118 15.99 0.80 -1.65
N SER A 119 16.73 1.80 -2.09
CA SER A 119 17.84 2.36 -1.33
C SER A 119 17.68 3.87 -1.17
N TYR A 120 18.08 4.36 -0.02
CA TYR A 120 17.86 5.75 0.37
C TYR A 120 19.20 6.39 0.73
N SER A 121 19.43 7.58 0.19
CA SER A 121 20.49 8.49 0.66
C SER A 121 19.83 9.79 1.15
N ASN A 122 20.63 10.77 1.60
CA ASN A 122 20.10 12.03 2.14
C ASN A 122 19.17 12.76 1.17
N THR A 123 19.47 12.69 -0.12
CA THR A 123 18.76 13.46 -1.17
C THR A 123 18.29 12.61 -2.32
N SER A 124 18.44 11.28 -2.28
CA SER A 124 17.99 10.41 -3.37
C SER A 124 17.38 9.11 -2.91
N VAL A 125 16.43 8.63 -3.70
CA VAL A 125 15.84 7.30 -3.59
C VAL A 125 16.11 6.56 -4.89
N THR A 126 16.69 5.37 -4.79
CA THR A 126 16.81 4.45 -5.92
C THR A 126 15.88 3.27 -5.68
N SER A 127 15.03 2.99 -6.66
CA SER A 127 14.16 1.81 -6.70
C SER A 127 14.55 0.91 -7.87
N VAL A 128 14.47 -0.41 -7.63
CA VAL A 128 14.52 -1.41 -8.71
C VAL A 128 13.22 -2.18 -8.63
N VAL A 129 12.36 -1.98 -9.62
CA VAL A 129 11.02 -2.60 -9.72
C VAL A 129 10.94 -3.35 -11.03
N ASP A 130 10.56 -4.63 -10.97
CA ASP A 130 10.57 -5.54 -12.14
C ASP A 130 11.91 -5.54 -12.92
N GLY A 131 13.04 -5.33 -12.21
CA GLY A 131 14.37 -5.23 -12.81
C GLY A 131 14.71 -3.87 -13.44
N VAL A 132 13.79 -2.92 -13.41
CA VAL A 132 13.99 -1.55 -13.90
C VAL A 132 14.49 -0.67 -12.77
N SER A 133 15.69 -0.09 -12.92
CA SER A 133 16.24 0.85 -11.95
C SER A 133 15.77 2.27 -12.23
N LYS A 134 15.31 2.98 -11.20
CA LYS A 134 14.98 4.41 -11.24
C LYS A 134 15.58 5.11 -10.03
N THR A 135 16.28 6.21 -10.27
CA THR A 135 16.82 7.06 -9.19
C THR A 135 16.19 8.44 -9.26
N GLU A 136 15.60 8.88 -8.16
CA GLU A 136 15.08 10.24 -7.98
C GLU A 136 15.97 10.99 -7.00
N LYS A 137 16.35 12.23 -7.37
CA LYS A 137 17.06 13.16 -6.49
C LYS A 137 16.19 14.35 -6.15
N GLN A 138 16.29 14.80 -4.90
CA GLN A 138 15.57 15.95 -4.38
C GLN A 138 16.55 17.02 -3.91
N ASP A 139 16.11 18.28 -3.96
CA ASP A 139 16.78 19.39 -3.29
C ASP A 139 16.45 19.45 -1.78
N ALA A 140 17.00 20.42 -1.07
CA ALA A 140 16.75 20.61 0.35
C ALA A 140 15.28 21.01 0.68
N SER A 141 14.53 21.48 -0.30
CA SER A 141 13.11 21.84 -0.19
C SER A 141 12.17 20.68 -0.50
N GLY A 142 12.73 19.51 -0.93
CA GLY A 142 11.96 18.32 -1.30
C GLY A 142 11.49 18.31 -2.75
N ASN A 143 11.88 19.26 -3.60
CA ASN A 143 11.55 19.23 -5.01
C ASN A 143 12.41 18.18 -5.73
N ILE A 144 11.82 17.41 -6.64
CA ILE A 144 12.56 16.46 -7.50
C ILE A 144 13.36 17.24 -8.51
N ILE A 145 14.70 17.18 -8.43
CA ILE A 145 15.63 17.87 -9.33
C ILE A 145 16.18 16.97 -10.43
N SER A 146 16.12 15.65 -10.26
CA SER A 146 16.53 14.72 -11.30
C SER A 146 15.82 13.38 -11.15
N VAL A 147 15.45 12.78 -12.27
CA VAL A 147 15.01 11.39 -12.39
C VAL A 147 15.91 10.71 -13.41
N THR A 148 16.54 9.60 -13.02
CA THR A 148 17.36 8.79 -13.92
C THR A 148 16.76 7.38 -14.01
N ASP A 149 16.54 6.89 -15.20
CA ASP A 149 16.06 5.56 -15.53
C ASP A 149 16.83 4.99 -16.75
N PRO A 150 16.49 3.80 -17.27
CA PRO A 150 17.18 3.24 -18.45
C PRO A 150 17.06 4.09 -19.73
N ALA A 151 16.08 4.98 -19.84
CA ALA A 151 15.94 5.89 -20.98
C ALA A 151 16.89 7.09 -20.89
N GLY A 152 17.46 7.35 -19.72
CA GLY A 152 18.39 8.44 -19.45
C GLY A 152 18.01 9.29 -18.24
N ALA A 153 18.62 10.46 -18.14
CA ALA A 153 18.38 11.40 -17.04
C ALA A 153 17.49 12.55 -17.49
N THR A 154 16.44 12.82 -16.73
CA THR A 154 15.62 14.03 -16.84
C THR A 154 15.96 14.95 -15.66
N ALA A 155 16.29 16.23 -15.95
CA ALA A 155 16.56 17.23 -14.93
C ALA A 155 15.40 18.24 -14.86
N TYR A 156 15.12 18.68 -13.65
CA TYR A 156 14.08 19.66 -13.33
C TYR A 156 14.71 20.86 -12.64
N ASN A 157 14.47 22.05 -13.16
CA ASN A 157 14.96 23.29 -12.59
C ASN A 157 13.80 24.12 -12.04
N TYR A 158 14.00 24.72 -10.90
CA TYR A 158 12.98 25.52 -10.22
C TYR A 158 13.47 26.96 -10.01
N ARG A 159 12.52 27.87 -9.96
CA ARG A 159 12.73 29.25 -9.52
C ARG A 159 12.89 29.29 -8.01
N PRO A 160 13.42 30.40 -7.43
CA PRO A 160 13.48 30.58 -5.99
C PRO A 160 12.12 30.54 -5.27
N ASP A 161 11.03 30.84 -6.00
CA ASP A 161 9.66 30.77 -5.51
C ASP A 161 9.06 29.35 -5.54
N GLY A 162 9.85 28.34 -5.97
CA GLY A 162 9.44 26.94 -6.05
C GLY A 162 8.72 26.56 -7.36
N GLN A 163 8.47 27.51 -8.27
CA GLN A 163 7.85 27.20 -9.57
C GLN A 163 8.85 26.52 -10.50
N MET A 164 8.38 25.53 -11.27
CA MET A 164 9.23 24.83 -12.24
C MET A 164 9.64 25.77 -13.38
N ASN A 165 10.93 25.96 -13.57
CA ASN A 165 11.49 26.82 -14.62
C ASN A 165 11.73 26.08 -15.92
N SER A 166 12.28 24.88 -15.86
CA SER A 166 12.53 24.06 -17.04
C SER A 166 12.62 22.57 -16.72
N VAL A 167 12.39 21.77 -17.77
CA VAL A 167 12.65 20.32 -17.78
C VAL A 167 13.62 20.03 -18.92
N ILE A 168 14.67 19.28 -18.62
CA ILE A 168 15.65 18.81 -19.62
C ILE A 168 15.51 17.29 -19.69
N ALA A 169 14.95 16.79 -20.79
CA ALA A 169 14.77 15.37 -21.05
C ALA A 169 16.06 14.72 -21.60
N PRO A 170 16.17 13.38 -21.65
CA PRO A 170 17.24 12.69 -22.34
C PRO A 170 17.44 13.21 -23.76
N GLY A 171 18.68 13.32 -24.21
CA GLY A 171 19.02 13.93 -25.52
C GLY A 171 19.08 15.47 -25.48
N GLN A 172 19.09 16.08 -24.30
CA GLN A 172 19.19 17.54 -24.09
C GLN A 172 17.96 18.32 -24.62
N ILE A 173 16.81 17.68 -24.74
CA ILE A 173 15.56 18.33 -25.14
C ILE A 173 15.06 19.16 -23.95
N THR A 174 15.04 20.49 -24.11
CA THR A 174 14.66 21.41 -23.05
C THR A 174 13.27 22.01 -23.30
N THR A 175 12.42 21.92 -22.27
CA THR A 175 11.13 22.63 -22.18
C THR A 175 11.22 23.68 -21.10
N THR A 176 10.90 24.96 -21.41
CA THR A 176 10.88 26.04 -20.42
C THR A 176 9.46 26.50 -20.14
N PHE A 177 9.25 26.99 -18.91
CA PHE A 177 7.95 27.47 -18.44
C PHE A 177 8.03 28.95 -18.07
N GLY A 178 7.08 29.73 -18.61
CA GLY A 178 6.86 31.10 -18.25
C GLY A 178 5.64 31.27 -17.35
N TYR A 179 5.67 32.25 -16.45
CA TYR A 179 4.59 32.56 -15.52
C TYR A 179 4.32 34.05 -15.52
N ASP A 180 3.07 34.45 -15.42
CA ASP A 180 2.68 35.84 -15.24
C ASP A 180 2.95 36.34 -13.79
N ASP A 181 2.69 37.62 -13.52
CA ASP A 181 2.90 38.24 -12.22
C ASP A 181 2.00 37.65 -11.12
N PHE A 182 1.00 36.86 -11.47
CA PHE A 182 0.12 36.13 -10.57
C PHE A 182 0.50 34.65 -10.41
N GLY A 183 1.62 34.23 -11.00
CA GLY A 183 2.11 32.85 -10.96
C GLY A 183 1.31 31.86 -11.84
N ARG A 184 0.51 32.34 -12.79
CA ARG A 184 -0.24 31.50 -13.74
C ARG A 184 0.64 31.17 -14.95
N ARG A 185 0.62 29.92 -15.37
CA ARG A 185 1.33 29.37 -16.52
C ARG A 185 0.59 29.61 -17.83
#